data_eb0d2a1df936aa4c03e54b60d9183c80
#
_entry.id   eb0d2a1df936aa4c03e54b60d9183c80
#
_cell.length_a   1.000
_cell.length_b   1.000
_cell.length_c   1.000
_cell.angle_alpha   90.00
_cell.angle_beta   90.00
_cell.angle_gamma   90.00
#
_symmetry.space_group_name_H-M   'P 1'
#
loop_
_entity.id
_entity.type
_entity.pdbx_description
1 polymer ?
#
loop_
_entity_poly.entity_id
_entity_poly.type
_entity_poly.pdbx_seq_one_letter_code
_entity_poly.pdbx_strand_id
1 'polypeptide(L)'
;IVIPLYNEEDSIPQLHAALDAAIANYGQPAEVIIVDDGSRDRSFALLKEIAGSDRRFTVIRFRRNFGQTAAFAAGFAQARGEFVITMDADLQNDPMDIPLLMAKADEGYDIVSGWRKNRQDRWLDRKLPSMIANRLISNVTDVRLHDYGCSLKAYRTEVLKQARLYGELHRFIPA
;
A
#
# COMPACT_ATOMS: atom_id res chain seq x y z
N ILE A 1 -1.57 -6.74 -4.88
CA ILE A 1 -1.08 -5.39 -4.55
C ILE A 1 -2.29 -4.47 -4.49
N VAL A 2 -2.49 -3.71 -3.40
CA VAL A 2 -3.61 -2.77 -3.21
C VAL A 2 -3.07 -1.36 -3.07
N ILE A 3 -3.55 -0.45 -3.94
CA ILE A 3 -3.05 0.92 -4.06
C ILE A 3 -4.23 1.89 -4.00
N PRO A 4 -4.41 2.65 -2.93
CA PRO A 4 -5.34 3.77 -2.90
C PRO A 4 -4.76 4.94 -3.71
N LEU A 5 -5.61 5.63 -4.45
CA LEU A 5 -5.20 6.71 -5.34
C LEU A 5 -6.23 7.85 -5.33
N TYR A 6 -5.76 9.09 -5.30
CA TYR A 6 -6.60 10.28 -5.42
C TYR A 6 -5.85 11.44 -6.07
N ASN A 7 -6.27 11.84 -7.29
CA ASN A 7 -5.67 12.92 -8.09
C ASN A 7 -4.15 12.73 -8.30
N GLU A 8 -3.77 11.63 -8.95
CA GLU A 8 -2.38 11.22 -9.21
C GLU A 8 -2.12 11.00 -10.70
N GLU A 9 -2.76 11.79 -11.59
CA GLU A 9 -2.66 11.59 -13.04
C GLU A 9 -1.21 11.60 -13.56
N ASP A 10 -0.34 12.39 -12.93
CA ASP A 10 1.06 12.51 -13.33
C ASP A 10 1.90 11.28 -12.93
N SER A 11 1.56 10.63 -11.83
CA SER A 11 2.30 9.47 -11.29
C SER A 11 1.91 8.16 -11.95
N ILE A 12 0.69 8.02 -12.47
CA ILE A 12 0.13 6.76 -12.98
C ILE A 12 0.99 6.07 -14.05
N PRO A 13 1.50 6.75 -15.08
CA PRO A 13 2.30 6.08 -16.11
C PRO A 13 3.59 5.47 -15.54
N GLN A 14 4.25 6.20 -14.64
CA GLN A 14 5.48 5.73 -14.00
C GLN A 14 5.19 4.61 -12.98
N LEU A 15 4.10 4.74 -12.22
CA LEU A 15 3.65 3.70 -11.29
C LEU A 15 3.34 2.39 -12.02
N HIS A 16 2.65 2.44 -13.16
CA HIS A 16 2.35 1.26 -13.96
C HIS A 16 3.63 0.57 -14.44
N ALA A 17 4.58 1.33 -15.02
CA ALA A 17 5.85 0.78 -15.49
C ALA A 17 6.68 0.16 -14.34
N ALA A 18 6.71 0.81 -13.18
CA ALA A 18 7.43 0.30 -12.02
C ALA A 18 6.81 -0.98 -11.44
N LEU A 19 5.47 -1.05 -11.40
CA LEU A 19 4.74 -2.27 -10.98
C LEU A 19 4.95 -3.41 -11.96
N ASP A 20 4.92 -3.15 -13.27
CA ASP A 20 5.17 -4.16 -14.28
C ASP A 20 6.57 -4.77 -14.13
N ALA A 21 7.59 -3.93 -13.97
CA ALA A 21 8.95 -4.37 -13.73
C ALA A 21 9.09 -5.18 -12.42
N ALA A 22 8.45 -4.73 -11.35
CA ALA A 22 8.50 -5.40 -10.05
C ALA A 22 7.81 -6.78 -10.08
N ILE A 23 6.66 -6.89 -10.73
CA ILE A 23 5.92 -8.15 -10.89
C ILE A 23 6.74 -9.12 -11.76
N ALA A 24 7.34 -8.63 -12.85
CA ALA A 24 8.20 -9.45 -13.70
C ALA A 24 9.43 -9.96 -12.94
N ASN A 25 10.06 -9.11 -12.12
CA ASN A 25 11.21 -9.49 -11.28
C ASN A 25 10.83 -10.48 -10.17
N TYR A 26 9.64 -10.34 -9.58
CA TYR A 26 9.14 -11.26 -8.56
C TYR A 26 8.87 -12.66 -9.13
N GLY A 27 8.40 -12.75 -10.38
CA GLY A 27 8.24 -14.01 -11.10
C GLY A 27 7.11 -14.91 -10.61
N GLN A 28 6.27 -14.44 -9.69
CA GLN A 28 5.09 -15.14 -9.20
C GLN A 28 3.80 -14.44 -9.65
N PRO A 29 2.68 -15.17 -9.75
CA PRO A 29 1.39 -14.56 -10.09
C PRO A 29 1.04 -13.42 -9.13
N ALA A 30 0.67 -12.27 -9.69
CA ALA A 30 0.25 -11.10 -8.92
C ALA A 30 -0.94 -10.42 -9.59
N GLU A 31 -1.81 -9.82 -8.77
CA GLU A 31 -2.86 -8.91 -9.20
C GLU A 31 -2.64 -7.53 -8.58
N VAL A 32 -3.04 -6.49 -9.30
CA VAL A 32 -2.97 -5.10 -8.85
C VAL A 32 -4.38 -4.54 -8.77
N ILE A 33 -4.77 -4.09 -7.59
CA ILE A 33 -6.08 -3.49 -7.35
C ILE A 33 -5.84 -2.03 -6.99
N ILE A 34 -6.21 -1.13 -7.91
CA ILE A 34 -6.09 0.31 -7.68
C ILE A 34 -7.48 0.84 -7.33
N VAL A 35 -7.56 1.53 -6.20
CA VAL A 35 -8.82 2.13 -5.73
C VAL A 35 -8.75 3.64 -5.93
N ASP A 36 -9.42 4.13 -6.97
CA ASP A 36 -9.60 5.56 -7.23
C ASP A 36 -10.62 6.13 -6.24
N ASP A 37 -10.14 6.88 -5.26
CA ASP A 37 -10.94 7.49 -4.21
C ASP A 37 -11.68 8.75 -4.68
N GLY A 38 -12.31 8.66 -5.86
CA GLY A 38 -13.14 9.71 -6.43
C GLY A 38 -12.35 10.86 -7.02
N SER A 39 -11.26 10.58 -7.74
CA SER A 39 -10.44 11.58 -8.42
C SER A 39 -11.25 12.48 -9.36
N ARG A 40 -10.80 13.74 -9.47
CA ARG A 40 -11.42 14.78 -10.29
C ARG A 40 -10.59 15.15 -11.52
N ASP A 41 -9.36 14.66 -11.58
CA ASP A 41 -8.42 14.78 -12.68
C ASP A 41 -8.57 13.61 -13.67
N ARG A 42 -7.57 13.38 -14.52
CA ARG A 42 -7.57 12.31 -15.51
C ARG A 42 -7.18 10.94 -14.94
N SER A 43 -6.92 10.82 -13.63
CA SER A 43 -6.48 9.56 -13.00
C SER A 43 -7.35 8.38 -13.39
N PHE A 44 -8.68 8.49 -13.26
CA PHE A 44 -9.57 7.38 -13.58
C PHE A 44 -9.53 6.99 -15.07
N ALA A 45 -9.40 7.97 -15.98
CA ALA A 45 -9.32 7.68 -17.41
C ALA A 45 -8.07 6.84 -17.73
N LEU A 46 -6.91 7.25 -17.18
CA LEU A 46 -5.64 6.53 -17.35
C LEU A 46 -5.69 5.12 -16.75
N LEU A 47 -6.24 4.98 -15.56
CA LEU A 47 -6.40 3.67 -14.91
C LEU A 47 -7.30 2.73 -15.70
N LYS A 48 -8.38 3.26 -16.30
CA LYS A 48 -9.27 2.49 -17.15
C LYS A 48 -8.57 1.97 -18.41
N GLU A 49 -7.69 2.76 -19.01
CA GLU A 49 -6.89 2.35 -20.16
C GLU A 49 -5.92 1.22 -19.78
N ILE A 50 -5.23 1.34 -18.64
CA ILE A 50 -4.35 0.30 -18.13
C ILE A 50 -5.11 -1.00 -17.89
N ALA A 51 -6.23 -0.95 -17.15
CA ALA A 51 -7.02 -2.14 -16.86
C ALA A 51 -7.66 -2.77 -18.13
N GLY A 52 -7.87 -1.98 -19.18
CA GLY A 52 -8.34 -2.46 -20.48
C GLY A 52 -7.26 -3.23 -21.27
N SER A 53 -5.99 -2.92 -21.06
CA SER A 53 -4.85 -3.52 -21.74
C SER A 53 -4.14 -4.61 -20.94
N ASP A 54 -4.20 -4.55 -19.60
CA ASP A 54 -3.53 -5.49 -18.70
C ASP A 54 -4.51 -6.13 -17.70
N ARG A 55 -4.77 -7.42 -17.87
CA ARG A 55 -5.71 -8.19 -17.04
C ARG A 55 -5.27 -8.37 -15.58
N ARG A 56 -4.01 -8.05 -15.25
CA ARG A 56 -3.51 -8.07 -13.87
C ARG A 56 -4.08 -6.90 -13.07
N PHE A 57 -4.51 -5.82 -13.75
CA PHE A 57 -4.99 -4.61 -13.12
C PHE A 57 -6.52 -4.59 -13.01
N THR A 58 -7.00 -4.33 -11.82
CA THR A 58 -8.41 -4.09 -11.51
C THR A 58 -8.55 -2.69 -10.92
N VAL A 59 -9.52 -1.93 -11.40
CA VAL A 59 -9.78 -0.57 -10.90
C VAL A 59 -11.14 -0.51 -10.23
N ILE A 60 -11.14 -0.06 -8.98
CA ILE A 60 -12.35 0.27 -8.22
C ILE A 60 -12.45 1.79 -8.20
N ARG A 61 -13.59 2.35 -8.57
CA ARG A 61 -13.83 3.79 -8.51
C ARG A 61 -14.86 4.14 -7.47
N PHE A 62 -14.52 5.03 -6.56
CA PHE A 62 -15.47 5.63 -5.64
C PHE A 62 -16.20 6.82 -6.29
N ARG A 63 -17.48 7.00 -5.94
CA ARG A 63 -18.28 8.13 -6.43
C ARG A 63 -17.84 9.50 -5.87
N ARG A 64 -17.06 9.53 -4.78
CA ARG A 64 -16.43 10.69 -4.14
C ARG A 64 -15.29 10.24 -3.26
N ASN A 65 -14.49 11.17 -2.76
CA ASN A 65 -13.46 10.88 -1.77
C ASN A 65 -14.08 10.42 -0.44
N PHE A 66 -13.67 9.23 0.02
CA PHE A 66 -14.03 8.61 1.30
C PHE A 66 -12.82 8.40 2.21
N GLY A 67 -11.61 8.69 1.71
CA GLY A 67 -10.34 8.56 2.42
C GLY A 67 -9.64 7.22 2.22
N GLN A 68 -8.34 7.25 2.48
CA GLN A 68 -7.42 6.14 2.22
C GLN A 68 -7.83 4.83 2.89
N THR A 69 -8.33 4.88 4.12
CA THR A 69 -8.78 3.68 4.85
C THR A 69 -9.94 2.98 4.14
N ALA A 70 -10.91 3.75 3.63
CA ALA A 70 -12.03 3.17 2.87
C ALA A 70 -11.53 2.54 1.56
N ALA A 71 -10.55 3.18 0.90
CA ALA A 71 -9.94 2.66 -0.31
C ALA A 71 -9.19 1.35 -0.04
N PHE A 72 -8.39 1.27 1.03
CA PHE A 72 -7.77 0.01 1.43
C PHE A 72 -8.81 -1.07 1.73
N ALA A 73 -9.86 -0.76 2.49
CA ALA A 73 -10.90 -1.72 2.82
C ALA A 73 -11.58 -2.30 1.57
N ALA A 74 -11.87 -1.45 0.58
CA ALA A 74 -12.43 -1.89 -0.70
C ALA A 74 -11.47 -2.78 -1.49
N GLY A 75 -10.19 -2.42 -1.53
CA GLY A 75 -9.14 -3.22 -2.17
C GLY A 75 -8.95 -4.58 -1.50
N PHE A 76 -8.91 -4.62 -0.16
CA PHE A 76 -8.78 -5.87 0.60
C PHE A 76 -9.97 -6.82 0.39
N ALA A 77 -11.17 -6.28 0.26
CA ALA A 77 -12.37 -7.07 -0.01
C ALA A 77 -12.33 -7.76 -1.39
N GLN A 78 -11.58 -7.23 -2.34
CA GLN A 78 -11.41 -7.79 -3.68
C GLN A 78 -10.17 -8.67 -3.82
N ALA A 79 -9.21 -8.53 -2.91
CA ALA A 79 -7.95 -9.26 -2.99
C ALA A 79 -8.15 -10.77 -2.82
N ARG A 80 -7.48 -11.55 -3.69
CA ARG A 80 -7.57 -13.01 -3.77
C ARG A 80 -6.26 -13.72 -3.45
N GLY A 81 -5.16 -12.96 -3.44
CA GLY A 81 -3.83 -13.50 -3.13
C GLY A 81 -3.70 -14.00 -1.70
N GLU A 82 -2.76 -14.88 -1.44
CA GLU A 82 -2.40 -15.33 -0.09
C GLU A 82 -1.89 -14.17 0.76
N PHE A 83 -1.14 -13.27 0.14
CA PHE A 83 -0.68 -12.03 0.75
C PHE A 83 -1.26 -10.81 0.04
N VAL A 84 -1.51 -9.76 0.79
CA VAL A 84 -1.87 -8.44 0.29
C VAL A 84 -0.74 -7.48 0.57
N ILE A 85 -0.21 -6.86 -0.48
CA ILE A 85 0.80 -5.81 -0.38
C ILE A 85 0.10 -4.47 -0.51
N THR A 86 0.31 -3.57 0.44
CA THR A 86 -0.17 -2.18 0.38
C THR A 86 0.96 -1.27 -0.05
N MET A 87 0.66 -0.23 -0.82
CA MET A 87 1.58 0.88 -1.11
C MET A 87 0.81 2.12 -1.54
N ASP A 88 1.44 3.29 -1.44
CA ASP A 88 0.90 4.54 -1.96
C ASP A 88 1.21 4.70 -3.46
N ALA A 89 0.41 5.53 -4.16
CA ALA A 89 0.57 5.78 -5.59
C ALA A 89 1.64 6.82 -5.93
N ASP A 90 2.19 7.53 -4.94
CA ASP A 90 3.08 8.69 -5.07
C ASP A 90 4.56 8.34 -5.33
N LEU A 91 4.87 7.06 -5.55
CA LEU A 91 6.23 6.55 -5.82
C LEU A 91 7.27 6.84 -4.72
N GLN A 92 6.85 7.17 -3.49
CA GLN A 92 7.78 7.27 -2.36
C GLN A 92 8.32 5.90 -1.92
N ASN A 93 7.64 4.83 -2.26
CA ASN A 93 8.09 3.47 -2.07
C ASN A 93 8.41 2.85 -3.44
N ASP A 94 9.51 2.13 -3.53
CA ASP A 94 9.91 1.45 -4.76
C ASP A 94 9.19 0.09 -4.84
N PRO A 95 8.37 -0.18 -5.88
CA PRO A 95 7.79 -1.49 -6.09
C PRO A 95 8.82 -2.63 -6.20
N MET A 96 10.06 -2.32 -6.58
CA MET A 96 11.15 -3.30 -6.61
C MET A 96 11.54 -3.87 -5.25
N ASP A 97 11.06 -3.27 -4.15
CA ASP A 97 11.21 -3.82 -2.80
C ASP A 97 10.19 -4.93 -2.49
N ILE A 98 9.17 -5.14 -3.33
CA ILE A 98 8.14 -6.18 -3.14
C ILE A 98 8.75 -7.58 -2.97
N PRO A 99 9.70 -8.04 -3.81
CA PRO A 99 10.33 -9.35 -3.62
C PRO A 99 11.03 -9.50 -2.26
N LEU A 100 11.60 -8.43 -1.72
CA LEU A 100 12.25 -8.46 -0.39
C LEU A 100 11.21 -8.64 0.73
N LEU A 101 10.05 -7.94 0.62
CA LEU A 101 8.97 -8.13 1.58
C LEU A 101 8.43 -9.57 1.53
N MET A 102 8.24 -10.10 0.33
CA MET A 102 7.72 -11.44 0.13
C MET A 102 8.70 -12.51 0.63
N ALA A 103 9.99 -12.35 0.40
CA ALA A 103 10.99 -13.24 0.97
C ALA A 103 10.95 -13.28 2.51
N LYS A 104 10.64 -12.14 3.15
CA LYS A 104 10.42 -12.10 4.61
C LYS A 104 9.10 -12.76 5.01
N ALA A 105 8.04 -12.58 4.25
CA ALA A 105 6.76 -13.25 4.51
C ALA A 105 6.90 -14.79 4.43
N ASP A 106 7.71 -15.28 3.49
CA ASP A 106 8.01 -16.72 3.32
C ASP A 106 8.78 -17.31 4.51
N GLU A 107 9.44 -16.49 5.34
CA GLU A 107 10.02 -16.93 6.62
C GLU A 107 8.96 -17.24 7.71
N GLY A 108 7.67 -17.02 7.42
CA GLY A 108 6.54 -17.31 8.29
C GLY A 108 5.95 -16.09 9.02
N TYR A 109 6.34 -14.88 8.63
CA TYR A 109 5.74 -13.67 9.18
C TYR A 109 4.37 -13.40 8.56
N ASP A 110 3.38 -13.10 9.40
CA ASP A 110 2.04 -12.71 8.95
C ASP A 110 1.96 -11.26 8.46
N ILE A 111 2.85 -10.41 8.97
CA ILE A 111 2.94 -8.99 8.60
C ILE A 111 4.41 -8.62 8.43
N VAL A 112 4.74 -8.03 7.28
CA VAL A 112 6.07 -7.49 6.98
C VAL A 112 5.92 -6.02 6.63
N SER A 113 6.63 -5.14 7.34
CA SER A 113 6.59 -3.70 7.11
C SER A 113 7.89 -3.21 6.50
N GLY A 114 7.79 -2.45 5.42
CA GLY A 114 8.93 -1.73 4.87
C GLY A 114 9.48 -0.69 5.86
N TRP A 115 10.74 -0.33 5.68
CA TRP A 115 11.43 0.68 6.46
C TRP A 115 12.12 1.69 5.54
N ARG A 116 11.64 2.93 5.54
CA ARG A 116 12.21 4.04 4.76
C ARG A 116 13.48 4.57 5.43
N LYS A 117 14.60 3.83 5.29
CA LYS A 117 15.87 4.11 5.98
C LYS A 117 16.45 5.49 5.62
N ASN A 118 16.31 5.92 4.35
CA ASN A 118 16.91 7.16 3.82
C ASN A 118 15.86 8.25 3.54
N ARG A 119 14.90 8.42 4.45
CA ARG A 119 13.84 9.41 4.30
C ARG A 119 14.41 10.84 4.17
N GLN A 120 14.13 11.51 3.04
CA GLN A 120 14.59 12.88 2.74
C GLN A 120 13.72 14.00 3.34
N ASP A 121 12.83 13.68 4.29
CA ASP A 121 11.96 14.67 4.93
C ASP A 121 12.74 15.68 5.78
N ARG A 122 12.23 16.92 5.84
CA ARG A 122 12.75 17.99 6.72
C ARG A 122 12.79 17.50 8.17
N TRP A 123 13.99 17.48 8.74
CA TRP A 123 14.33 16.80 9.99
C TRP A 123 13.48 17.22 11.20
N LEU A 124 13.11 18.51 11.27
CA LEU A 124 12.41 19.08 12.44
C LEU A 124 10.88 18.91 12.41
N ASP A 125 10.24 18.93 11.22
CA ASP A 125 8.79 19.02 11.14
C ASP A 125 8.08 17.66 11.10
N ARG A 126 8.76 16.59 10.68
CA ARG A 126 8.13 15.27 10.48
C ARG A 126 8.87 14.09 11.12
N LYS A 127 10.20 14.12 11.26
CA LYS A 127 10.95 12.99 11.86
C LYS A 127 10.73 12.87 13.37
N LEU A 128 10.78 13.99 14.10
CA LEU A 128 10.65 13.99 15.56
C LEU A 128 9.26 13.55 16.04
N PRO A 129 8.14 14.09 15.50
CA PRO A 129 6.80 13.60 15.84
C PRO A 129 6.57 12.13 15.48
N SER A 130 7.12 11.67 14.34
CA SER A 130 7.03 10.28 13.89
C SER A 130 7.77 9.31 14.83
N MET A 131 8.97 9.68 15.30
CA MET A 131 9.72 8.86 16.26
C MET A 131 9.01 8.74 17.61
N ILE A 132 8.43 9.83 18.11
CA ILE A 132 7.66 9.84 19.36
C ILE A 132 6.40 8.98 19.20
N ALA A 133 5.67 9.13 18.09
CA ALA A 133 4.49 8.33 17.78
C ALA A 133 4.83 6.84 17.67
N ASN A 134 5.88 6.48 16.93
CA ASN A 134 6.33 5.08 16.80
C ASN A 134 6.67 4.46 18.17
N ARG A 135 7.38 5.21 19.04
CA ARG A 135 7.73 4.72 20.37
C ARG A 135 6.48 4.56 21.26
N LEU A 136 5.54 5.49 21.17
CA LEU A 136 4.29 5.43 21.93
C LEU A 136 3.46 4.22 21.50
N ILE A 137 3.29 4.02 20.19
CA ILE A 137 2.54 2.90 19.62
C ILE A 137 3.21 1.58 20.00
N SER A 138 4.53 1.45 19.84
CA SER A 138 5.27 0.24 20.24
C SER A 138 5.10 -0.11 21.70
N ASN A 139 5.03 0.89 22.60
CA ASN A 139 4.85 0.65 24.02
C ASN A 139 3.42 0.25 24.41
N VAL A 140 2.42 0.70 23.64
CA VAL A 140 1.00 0.40 23.90
C VAL A 140 0.60 -0.94 23.31
N THR A 141 1.18 -1.30 22.15
CA THR A 141 0.78 -2.47 21.36
C THR A 141 1.70 -3.68 21.53
N ASP A 142 2.83 -3.48 22.20
CA ASP A 142 3.93 -4.47 22.34
C ASP A 142 4.52 -4.95 20.98
N VAL A 143 4.15 -4.27 19.88
CA VAL A 143 4.70 -4.51 18.53
C VAL A 143 5.80 -3.49 18.25
N ARG A 144 6.99 -3.93 17.87
CA ARG A 144 8.14 -3.05 17.58
C ARG A 144 8.38 -2.96 16.09
N LEU A 145 7.96 -1.84 15.48
CA LEU A 145 8.29 -1.51 14.10
C LEU A 145 9.19 -0.28 14.02
N HIS A 146 10.11 -0.29 13.07
CA HIS A 146 10.98 0.85 12.82
C HIS A 146 10.25 2.02 12.15
N ASP A 147 9.23 1.75 11.32
CA ASP A 147 8.46 2.76 10.61
C ASP A 147 6.99 2.32 10.44
N TYR A 148 6.13 2.72 11.38
CA TYR A 148 4.69 2.49 11.28
C TYR A 148 4.04 3.23 10.10
N GLY A 149 4.64 4.34 9.67
CA GLY A 149 4.13 5.20 8.60
C GLY A 149 4.53 4.76 7.19
N CYS A 150 5.31 3.69 7.02
CA CYS A 150 5.59 3.15 5.70
C CYS A 150 4.32 2.49 5.14
N SER A 151 3.90 2.89 3.95
CA SER A 151 2.72 2.30 3.30
C SER A 151 3.03 0.97 2.61
N LEU A 152 4.30 0.72 2.29
CA LEU A 152 4.75 -0.54 1.70
C LEU A 152 4.80 -1.63 2.78
N LYS A 153 3.77 -2.47 2.82
CA LYS A 153 3.64 -3.58 3.77
C LYS A 153 3.04 -4.80 3.08
N ALA A 154 3.44 -5.98 3.52
CA ALA A 154 2.81 -7.24 3.15
C ALA A 154 2.03 -7.80 4.35
N TYR A 155 0.84 -8.27 4.11
CA TYR A 155 -0.06 -8.87 5.11
C TYR A 155 -0.55 -10.20 4.62
N ARG A 156 -0.57 -11.21 5.47
CA ARG A 156 -1.31 -12.44 5.20
C ARG A 156 -2.81 -12.10 5.10
N THR A 157 -3.46 -12.53 4.05
CA THR A 157 -4.86 -12.16 3.76
C THR A 157 -5.81 -12.53 4.89
N GLU A 158 -5.55 -13.64 5.59
CA GLU A 158 -6.34 -14.08 6.74
C GLU A 158 -6.33 -13.07 7.88
N VAL A 159 -5.20 -12.42 8.12
CA VAL A 159 -5.07 -11.37 9.15
C VAL A 159 -5.94 -10.15 8.77
N LEU A 160 -5.89 -9.76 7.50
CA LEU A 160 -6.72 -8.64 7.02
C LEU A 160 -8.23 -8.91 7.09
N LYS A 161 -8.65 -10.15 6.85
CA LYS A 161 -10.08 -10.54 6.96
C LYS A 161 -10.61 -10.44 8.39
N GLN A 162 -9.75 -10.55 9.39
CA GLN A 162 -10.12 -10.39 10.80
C GLN A 162 -10.09 -8.92 11.25
N ALA A 163 -9.31 -8.08 10.57
CA ALA A 163 -9.17 -6.67 10.89
C ALA A 163 -10.40 -5.86 10.44
N ARG A 164 -11.07 -5.19 11.39
CA ARG A 164 -12.13 -4.22 11.08
C ARG A 164 -11.51 -2.84 10.95
N LEU A 165 -11.47 -2.31 9.73
CA LEU A 165 -10.88 -1.01 9.45
C LEU A 165 -11.91 0.12 9.64
N TYR A 166 -11.61 1.05 10.56
CA TYR A 166 -12.42 2.27 10.80
C TYR A 166 -11.51 3.51 10.85
N GLY A 167 -11.96 4.63 10.32
CA GLY A 167 -11.24 5.90 10.37
C GLY A 167 -9.82 5.77 9.77
N GLU A 168 -8.79 6.16 10.51
CA GLU A 168 -7.37 6.09 10.10
C GLU A 168 -6.67 4.80 10.58
N LEU A 169 -7.41 3.76 10.92
CA LEU A 169 -6.85 2.53 11.52
C LEU A 169 -5.98 1.69 10.59
N HIS A 170 -5.98 1.97 9.27
CA HIS A 170 -5.09 1.28 8.32
C HIS A 170 -3.61 1.33 8.73
N ARG A 171 -3.18 2.39 9.44
CA ARG A 171 -1.81 2.54 9.94
C ARG A 171 -1.48 1.63 11.10
N PHE A 172 -2.50 1.17 11.82
CA PHE A 172 -2.39 0.37 13.03
C PHE A 172 -2.69 -1.11 12.82
N ILE A 173 -2.93 -1.56 11.58
CA ILE A 173 -3.16 -2.98 11.29
C ILE A 173 -2.06 -3.88 11.88
N PRO A 174 -0.76 -3.47 11.92
CA PRO A 174 0.29 -4.28 12.52
C PRO A 174 0.25 -4.33 14.05
N ALA A 175 -0.53 -3.49 14.69
CA ALA A 175 -0.62 -3.36 16.15
C ALA A 175 -1.92 -3.99 16.68
#